data_7540de2fd8fcc1d1afdce072f03a57a0
#
_entry.id   7540de2fd8fcc1d1afdce072f03a57a0
#
_cell.length_a   1.000
_cell.length_b   1.000
_cell.length_c   1.000
_cell.angle_alpha   90.00
_cell.angle_beta   90.00
_cell.angle_gamma   90.00
#
_symmetry.space_group_name_H-M   'P 1'
#
loop_
_entity.id
_entity.type
_entity.pdbx_description
1 polymer ?
#
loop_
_entity_poly.entity_id
_entity_poly.type
_entity_poly.pdbx_seq_one_letter_code
_entity_poly.pdbx_strand_id
1 'polypeptide(L)'
;MLEEAPVTKKKKIVVKSAAQKNDHLRMILDSQEHKTSKSLKRKAGDDLALEEIIATKRKEKKRGSETQRDNPIGIIWDSQDYSCSYDSLFTILCDIWVHNPTMWTRKFNLMSSYANKLVSRFQKVMLKQINLEDARNSVRQLLHQKNPIAFPYGAHGVDISDLLLYMFTEKSIGKIIFNCENCGVSKTSTSKLTSLFSITLQRFPTIQEHLDASIKKTNNCTCGHNATRTYKYNSSIDFQVISLTPGSQGVKISKSITLCTDTDQVVLPIRGAIYYGNGHFVSRIISPTGKVWYHDGIETKQQCIHEGNLVDYTEDNFRFKGVKICVGVIYAL
;
A
#
# COMPACT_ATOMS: atom_id res chain seq x y z
N MET A 1 -25.88 44.07 -42.81
CA MET A 1 -25.12 42.83 -42.93
C MET A 1 -24.44 42.62 -41.59
N LEU A 2 -24.96 41.70 -40.80
CA LEU A 2 -24.38 41.32 -39.51
C LEU A 2 -23.80 39.91 -39.70
N GLU A 3 -22.46 39.75 -39.56
CA GLU A 3 -21.76 38.48 -39.64
C GLU A 3 -22.01 37.66 -38.36
N GLU A 4 -22.51 36.45 -38.52
CA GLU A 4 -22.66 35.47 -37.43
C GLU A 4 -21.32 34.77 -37.15
N ALA A 5 -20.91 34.78 -35.86
CA ALA A 5 -19.72 34.10 -35.38
C ALA A 5 -19.95 32.55 -35.23
N PRO A 6 -18.93 31.71 -35.48
CA PRO A 6 -19.11 30.26 -35.49
C PRO A 6 -19.28 29.67 -34.08
N VAL A 7 -20.30 28.83 -33.95
CA VAL A 7 -20.61 28.07 -32.74
C VAL A 7 -19.58 26.96 -32.52
N THR A 8 -18.76 27.09 -31.47
CA THR A 8 -17.80 26.04 -31.03
C THR A 8 -18.54 24.90 -30.36
N LYS A 9 -18.48 23.70 -30.95
CA LYS A 9 -19.01 22.46 -30.39
C LYS A 9 -18.20 22.05 -29.13
N LYS A 10 -18.80 22.17 -27.94
CA LYS A 10 -18.24 21.63 -26.69
C LYS A 10 -18.24 20.09 -26.75
N LYS A 11 -17.06 19.46 -26.75
CA LYS A 11 -16.91 18.01 -26.55
C LYS A 11 -17.37 17.65 -25.14
N LYS A 12 -18.43 16.84 -25.02
CA LYS A 12 -18.85 16.23 -23.75
C LYS A 12 -17.79 15.24 -23.33
N ILE A 13 -17.10 15.52 -22.22
CA ILE A 13 -16.24 14.55 -21.53
C ILE A 13 -17.18 13.61 -20.77
N VAL A 14 -17.28 12.36 -21.25
CA VAL A 14 -18.03 11.32 -20.55
C VAL A 14 -17.16 10.83 -19.39
N VAL A 15 -17.48 11.28 -18.18
CA VAL A 15 -16.89 10.76 -16.95
C VAL A 15 -17.54 9.41 -16.68
N LYS A 16 -16.81 8.31 -16.89
CA LYS A 16 -17.28 6.95 -16.53
C LYS A 16 -17.48 6.87 -15.03
N SER A 17 -18.63 6.32 -14.60
CA SER A 17 -18.99 6.18 -13.19
C SER A 17 -18.05 5.20 -12.46
N ALA A 18 -17.92 5.35 -11.14
CA ALA A 18 -17.11 4.47 -10.28
C ALA A 18 -17.51 2.97 -10.39
N ALA A 19 -18.77 2.68 -10.71
CA ALA A 19 -19.27 1.32 -10.94
C ALA A 19 -18.65 0.67 -12.18
N GLN A 20 -18.49 1.42 -13.27
CA GLN A 20 -17.86 0.89 -14.51
C GLN A 20 -16.36 0.62 -14.36
N LYS A 21 -15.67 1.36 -13.48
CA LYS A 21 -14.26 1.07 -13.14
C LYS A 21 -14.11 -0.23 -12.33
N ASN A 22 -15.04 -0.51 -11.41
CA ASN A 22 -15.01 -1.74 -10.60
C ASN A 22 -15.25 -3.02 -11.43
N ASP A 23 -16.09 -2.96 -12.45
CA ASP A 23 -16.32 -4.12 -13.35
C ASP A 23 -15.10 -4.39 -14.23
N HIS A 24 -14.39 -3.36 -14.66
CA HIS A 24 -13.14 -3.52 -15.40
C HIS A 24 -12.02 -4.14 -14.55
N LEU A 25 -11.94 -3.77 -13.26
CA LEU A 25 -11.02 -4.38 -12.29
C LEU A 25 -11.32 -5.86 -12.02
N ARG A 26 -12.60 -6.26 -11.98
CA ARG A 26 -13.01 -7.66 -11.87
C ARG A 26 -12.54 -8.48 -13.09
N MET A 27 -12.73 -7.97 -14.29
CA MET A 27 -12.31 -8.66 -15.53
C MET A 27 -10.78 -8.85 -15.61
N ILE A 28 -9.97 -7.92 -15.06
CA ILE A 28 -8.51 -8.05 -15.01
C ILE A 28 -8.09 -9.15 -14.03
N LEU A 29 -8.75 -9.28 -12.89
CA LEU A 29 -8.46 -10.33 -11.90
C LEU A 29 -8.81 -11.74 -12.42
N ASP A 30 -9.93 -11.89 -13.11
CA ASP A 30 -10.39 -13.18 -13.67
C ASP A 30 -9.56 -13.65 -14.87
N SER A 31 -8.96 -12.73 -15.63
CA SER A 31 -8.12 -13.08 -16.79
C SER A 31 -6.71 -13.57 -16.46
N GLN A 32 -6.27 -13.48 -15.20
CA GLN A 32 -4.93 -13.90 -14.76
C GLN A 32 -4.82 -15.37 -14.31
N GLU A 33 -5.91 -16.11 -14.19
CA GLU A 33 -5.88 -17.49 -13.71
C GLU A 33 -5.33 -18.52 -14.72
N HIS A 34 -5.04 -18.15 -15.97
CA HIS A 34 -4.72 -19.13 -17.02
C HIS A 34 -3.31 -19.10 -17.61
N LYS A 35 -2.33 -18.36 -17.08
CA LYS A 35 -0.94 -18.47 -17.60
C LYS A 35 0.10 -18.32 -16.50
N THR A 36 0.84 -19.37 -16.26
CA THR A 36 2.25 -19.54 -15.93
C THR A 36 2.55 -20.35 -14.67
N SER A 37 2.71 -21.65 -14.90
CA SER A 37 3.68 -22.47 -14.16
C SER A 37 4.98 -22.50 -14.96
N LYS A 38 5.91 -21.58 -14.71
CA LYS A 38 7.34 -21.72 -15.06
C LYS A 38 8.14 -21.39 -13.81
N SER A 39 8.85 -22.40 -13.29
CA SER A 39 9.77 -22.30 -12.17
C SER A 39 10.89 -21.31 -12.48
N LEU A 40 10.93 -20.19 -11.80
CA LEU A 40 12.08 -19.29 -11.76
C LEU A 40 13.13 -19.89 -10.81
N LYS A 41 14.22 -20.44 -11.36
CA LYS A 41 15.44 -20.77 -10.61
C LYS A 41 15.97 -19.48 -9.97
N ARG A 42 15.92 -19.39 -8.63
CA ARG A 42 16.54 -18.30 -7.86
C ARG A 42 18.06 -18.33 -8.09
N LYS A 43 18.65 -17.19 -8.39
CA LYS A 43 20.10 -17.02 -8.35
C LYS A 43 20.53 -16.93 -6.88
N ALA A 44 21.31 -17.87 -6.41
CA ALA A 44 21.85 -17.96 -5.04
C ALA A 44 22.78 -16.77 -4.63
N GLY A 45 23.03 -15.82 -5.53
CA GLY A 45 23.93 -14.71 -5.26
C GLY A 45 23.37 -13.55 -4.41
N ASP A 46 22.03 -13.36 -4.42
CA ASP A 46 21.44 -12.20 -3.74
C ASP A 46 21.29 -12.41 -2.21
N ASP A 47 21.14 -13.66 -1.76
CA ASP A 47 21.03 -14.01 -0.33
C ASP A 47 22.41 -13.89 0.39
N LEU A 48 23.50 -14.23 -0.30
CA LEU A 48 24.87 -14.10 0.22
C LEU A 48 25.26 -12.64 0.48
N ALA A 49 24.87 -11.72 -0.41
CA ALA A 49 25.14 -10.29 -0.24
C ALA A 49 24.44 -9.68 0.97
N LEU A 50 23.23 -10.15 1.30
CA LEU A 50 22.48 -9.67 2.46
C LEU A 50 23.11 -10.16 3.78
N GLU A 51 23.55 -11.43 3.84
CA GLU A 51 24.22 -11.98 5.01
C GLU A 51 25.56 -11.28 5.29
N GLU A 52 26.30 -10.90 4.24
CA GLU A 52 27.54 -10.16 4.35
C GLU A 52 27.34 -8.73 4.88
N ILE A 53 26.28 -8.04 4.43
CA ILE A 53 25.85 -6.72 4.97
C ILE A 53 25.48 -6.83 6.45
N ILE A 54 24.76 -7.88 6.84
CA ILE A 54 24.35 -8.13 8.22
C ILE A 54 25.55 -8.47 9.09
N ALA A 55 26.48 -9.26 8.58
CA ALA A 55 27.72 -9.62 9.27
C ALA A 55 28.63 -8.40 9.47
N THR A 56 28.71 -7.52 8.48
CA THR A 56 29.48 -6.26 8.57
C THR A 56 28.87 -5.32 9.60
N LYS A 57 27.55 -5.13 9.59
CA LYS A 57 26.84 -4.33 10.60
C LYS A 57 26.95 -4.91 12.02
N ARG A 58 27.00 -6.24 12.19
CA ARG A 58 27.23 -6.88 13.50
C ARG A 58 28.64 -6.63 14.05
N LYS A 59 29.66 -6.51 13.19
CA LYS A 59 31.02 -6.14 13.59
C LYS A 59 31.13 -4.65 13.93
N GLU A 60 30.42 -3.78 13.21
CA GLU A 60 30.36 -2.32 13.49
C GLU A 60 29.58 -2.02 14.79
N LYS A 61 28.50 -2.77 15.09
CA LYS A 61 27.71 -2.61 16.31
C LYS A 61 28.49 -2.93 17.60
N LYS A 62 29.60 -3.65 17.51
CA LYS A 62 30.55 -3.84 18.63
C LYS A 62 31.54 -2.67 18.82
N ARG A 63 31.60 -1.71 17.89
CA ARG A 63 32.55 -0.58 17.91
C ARG A 63 31.98 0.79 18.26
N GLY A 64 30.71 0.91 18.51
CA GLY A 64 30.07 2.18 18.91
C GLY A 64 28.57 2.06 18.70
N SER A 65 27.77 2.56 19.61
CA SER A 65 26.33 2.69 19.42
C SER A 65 26.09 3.70 18.29
N GLU A 66 26.09 3.26 17.04
CA GLU A 66 25.52 4.05 15.96
C GLU A 66 24.05 4.25 16.28
N THR A 67 23.72 5.47 16.68
CA THR A 67 22.35 5.95 16.76
C THR A 67 21.71 5.64 15.41
N GLN A 68 20.85 4.64 15.40
CA GLN A 68 20.02 4.28 14.26
C GLN A 68 19.37 5.58 13.80
N ARG A 69 19.60 5.99 12.55
CA ARG A 69 19.07 7.26 12.02
C ARG A 69 17.55 7.17 12.08
N ASP A 70 16.95 7.87 13.04
CA ASP A 70 15.50 7.95 13.19
C ASP A 70 14.84 8.75 12.05
N ASN A 71 15.64 9.47 11.24
CA ASN A 71 15.15 10.33 10.18
C ASN A 71 14.94 9.52 8.89
N PRO A 72 13.71 9.38 8.40
CA PRO A 72 13.44 8.81 7.09
C PRO A 72 14.14 9.62 5.98
N ILE A 73 14.47 8.96 4.89
CA ILE A 73 14.99 9.62 3.68
C ILE A 73 13.86 9.60 2.65
N GLY A 74 13.48 10.79 2.19
CA GLY A 74 12.47 10.99 1.17
C GLY A 74 12.98 10.76 -0.26
N ILE A 75 12.06 10.63 -1.19
CA ILE A 75 12.32 10.48 -2.62
C ILE A 75 12.00 11.81 -3.32
N ILE A 76 12.92 12.32 -4.13
CA ILE A 76 12.72 13.56 -4.89
C ILE A 76 11.69 13.34 -5.99
N TRP A 77 10.75 14.26 -6.11
CA TRP A 77 9.75 14.27 -7.16
C TRP A 77 10.37 14.42 -8.56
N ASP A 78 9.86 13.65 -9.49
CA ASP A 78 10.18 13.74 -10.91
C ASP A 78 9.11 14.58 -11.63
N SER A 79 9.49 15.79 -12.05
CA SER A 79 8.58 16.72 -12.72
C SER A 79 8.25 16.34 -14.16
N GLN A 80 9.07 15.53 -14.81
CA GLN A 80 8.82 15.06 -16.18
C GLN A 80 7.77 13.96 -16.20
N ASP A 81 7.81 13.12 -15.19
CA ASP A 81 7.02 11.89 -15.14
C ASP A 81 6.05 11.82 -13.95
N TYR A 82 5.73 12.90 -13.28
CA TYR A 82 4.75 13.03 -12.17
C TYR A 82 4.75 11.87 -11.17
N SER A 83 5.86 11.72 -10.44
CA SER A 83 6.13 10.56 -9.59
C SER A 83 5.52 10.59 -8.19
N CYS A 84 4.78 11.61 -7.80
CA CYS A 84 4.39 11.89 -6.41
C CYS A 84 3.66 10.74 -5.68
N SER A 85 2.84 9.94 -6.38
CA SER A 85 2.18 8.77 -5.79
C SER A 85 3.19 7.68 -5.40
N TYR A 86 4.19 7.43 -6.27
CA TYR A 86 5.29 6.50 -5.99
C TYR A 86 6.17 7.02 -4.85
N ASP A 87 6.54 8.30 -4.88
CA ASP A 87 7.42 8.92 -3.89
C ASP A 87 6.82 8.82 -2.50
N SER A 88 5.51 9.12 -2.37
CA SER A 88 4.79 9.03 -1.11
C SER A 88 4.74 7.60 -0.55
N LEU A 89 4.40 6.61 -1.37
CA LEU A 89 4.31 5.22 -0.95
C LEU A 89 5.70 4.63 -0.66
N PHE A 90 6.66 4.82 -1.58
CA PHE A 90 7.95 4.15 -1.46
C PHE A 90 8.85 4.73 -0.38
N THR A 91 8.67 6.01 -0.01
CA THR A 91 9.31 6.60 1.18
C THR A 91 8.86 5.87 2.45
N ILE A 92 7.55 5.61 2.63
CA ILE A 92 7.02 4.85 3.77
C ILE A 92 7.59 3.42 3.77
N LEU A 93 7.55 2.73 2.61
CA LEU A 93 8.05 1.36 2.51
C LEU A 93 9.55 1.24 2.74
N CYS A 94 10.32 2.26 2.32
CA CYS A 94 11.76 2.33 2.58
C CYS A 94 12.04 2.46 4.07
N ASP A 95 11.32 3.35 4.78
CA ASP A 95 11.45 3.51 6.22
C ASP A 95 11.12 2.21 6.97
N ILE A 96 10.01 1.56 6.63
CA ILE A 96 9.65 0.25 7.21
C ILE A 96 10.77 -0.77 6.98
N TRP A 97 11.29 -0.86 5.76
CA TRP A 97 12.33 -1.83 5.42
C TRP A 97 13.65 -1.57 6.15
N VAL A 98 14.11 -0.31 6.23
CA VAL A 98 15.38 0.06 6.86
C VAL A 98 15.44 -0.33 8.34
N HIS A 99 14.33 -0.32 9.06
CA HIS A 99 14.28 -0.69 10.48
C HIS A 99 14.53 -2.19 10.75
N ASN A 100 14.17 -3.07 9.81
CA ASN A 100 14.51 -4.49 9.86
C ASN A 100 14.66 -5.08 8.46
N PRO A 101 15.81 -4.83 7.76
CA PRO A 101 15.97 -5.21 6.36
C PRO A 101 15.81 -6.71 6.11
N THR A 102 16.28 -7.58 7.01
CA THR A 102 16.19 -9.03 6.85
C THR A 102 14.74 -9.50 6.88
N MET A 103 13.97 -9.08 7.88
CA MET A 103 12.57 -9.44 8.02
C MET A 103 11.76 -8.90 6.85
N TRP A 104 11.87 -7.59 6.57
CA TRP A 104 11.05 -6.95 5.55
C TRP A 104 11.40 -7.37 4.13
N THR A 105 12.67 -7.73 3.84
CA THR A 105 13.02 -8.33 2.54
C THR A 105 12.23 -9.62 2.33
N ARG A 106 12.21 -10.52 3.31
CA ARG A 106 11.45 -11.76 3.21
C ARG A 106 9.95 -11.51 3.05
N LYS A 107 9.38 -10.56 3.82
CA LYS A 107 7.94 -10.24 3.78
C LYS A 107 7.54 -9.63 2.45
N PHE A 108 8.23 -8.61 1.97
CA PHE A 108 7.92 -7.94 0.70
C PHE A 108 8.09 -8.87 -0.51
N ASN A 109 9.06 -9.79 -0.47
CA ASN A 109 9.21 -10.84 -1.49
C ASN A 109 7.98 -11.75 -1.60
N LEU A 110 7.22 -11.90 -0.50
CA LEU A 110 6.00 -12.70 -0.47
C LEU A 110 4.74 -11.92 -0.81
N MET A 111 4.79 -10.58 -0.96
CA MET A 111 3.61 -9.75 -1.27
C MET A 111 3.33 -9.69 -2.76
N SER A 112 4.32 -9.26 -3.55
CA SER A 112 4.20 -9.17 -5.00
C SER A 112 5.57 -9.13 -5.68
N SER A 113 5.57 -9.33 -7.00
CA SER A 113 6.77 -9.17 -7.84
C SER A 113 7.29 -7.71 -7.81
N TYR A 114 6.41 -6.73 -7.67
CA TYR A 114 6.76 -5.30 -7.59
C TYR A 114 7.39 -4.95 -6.24
N ALA A 115 6.84 -5.44 -5.13
CA ALA A 115 7.41 -5.27 -3.80
C ALA A 115 8.79 -5.97 -3.70
N ASN A 116 8.94 -7.16 -4.28
CA ASN A 116 10.22 -7.86 -4.41
C ASN A 116 11.24 -7.00 -5.16
N LYS A 117 10.85 -6.45 -6.32
CA LYS A 117 11.72 -5.57 -7.10
C LYS A 117 12.16 -4.35 -6.29
N LEU A 118 11.23 -3.70 -5.59
CA LEU A 118 11.50 -2.52 -4.78
C LEU A 118 12.55 -2.81 -3.69
N VAL A 119 12.36 -3.91 -2.96
CA VAL A 119 13.28 -4.31 -1.89
C VAL A 119 14.67 -4.65 -2.43
N SER A 120 14.76 -5.36 -3.55
CA SER A 120 16.05 -5.64 -4.19
C SER A 120 16.80 -4.36 -4.60
N ARG A 121 16.06 -3.26 -4.86
CA ARG A 121 16.64 -1.95 -5.13
C ARG A 121 17.01 -1.21 -3.85
N PHE A 122 16.21 -1.30 -2.79
CA PHE A 122 16.59 -0.75 -1.48
C PHE A 122 17.91 -1.33 -0.96
N GLN A 123 18.17 -2.62 -1.19
CA GLN A 123 19.48 -3.24 -0.89
C GLN A 123 20.62 -2.55 -1.65
N LYS A 124 20.42 -2.22 -2.93
CA LYS A 124 21.42 -1.49 -3.75
C LYS A 124 21.60 -0.03 -3.29
N VAL A 125 20.53 0.62 -2.84
CA VAL A 125 20.61 1.95 -2.24
C VAL A 125 21.45 1.92 -0.97
N MET A 126 21.26 0.94 -0.08
CA MET A 126 22.06 0.76 1.12
C MET A 126 23.55 0.52 0.82
N LEU A 127 23.86 -0.13 -0.30
CA LEU A 127 25.21 -0.33 -0.80
C LEU A 127 25.77 0.89 -1.56
N LYS A 128 24.99 1.99 -1.64
CA LYS A 128 25.34 3.22 -2.39
C LYS A 128 25.61 2.97 -3.89
N GLN A 129 25.04 1.92 -4.46
CA GLN A 129 25.17 1.59 -5.89
C GLN A 129 24.18 2.36 -6.76
N ILE A 130 23.03 2.73 -6.20
CA ILE A 130 21.97 3.53 -6.84
C ILE A 130 21.35 4.47 -5.81
N ASN A 131 20.59 5.47 -6.26
CA ASN A 131 19.78 6.32 -5.38
C ASN A 131 18.35 5.78 -5.22
N LEU A 132 17.52 6.44 -4.40
CA LEU A 132 16.12 6.05 -4.18
C LEU A 132 15.24 6.30 -5.41
N GLU A 133 15.55 7.33 -6.18
CA GLU A 133 14.87 7.66 -7.43
C GLU A 133 15.07 6.55 -8.46
N ASP A 134 16.27 5.97 -8.58
CA ASP A 134 16.54 4.81 -9.42
C ASP A 134 15.77 3.56 -8.96
N ALA A 135 15.66 3.38 -7.64
CA ALA A 135 14.85 2.30 -7.07
C ALA A 135 13.38 2.45 -7.47
N ARG A 136 12.80 3.66 -7.31
CA ARG A 136 11.45 4.02 -7.75
C ARG A 136 11.26 3.73 -9.24
N ASN A 137 12.14 4.28 -10.08
CA ASN A 137 12.03 4.19 -11.53
C ASN A 137 12.10 2.73 -12.03
N SER A 138 12.87 1.87 -11.35
CA SER A 138 12.91 0.44 -11.66
C SER A 138 11.58 -0.28 -11.45
N VAL A 139 10.80 0.08 -10.43
CA VAL A 139 9.46 -0.49 -10.19
C VAL A 139 8.44 0.14 -11.13
N ARG A 140 8.50 1.45 -11.33
CA ARG A 140 7.66 2.17 -12.27
C ARG A 140 7.74 1.58 -13.67
N GLN A 141 8.95 1.25 -14.15
CA GLN A 141 9.15 0.61 -15.45
C GLN A 141 8.40 -0.72 -15.55
N LEU A 142 8.44 -1.57 -14.53
CA LEU A 142 7.71 -2.83 -14.51
C LEU A 142 6.19 -2.64 -14.52
N LEU A 143 5.70 -1.66 -13.76
CA LEU A 143 4.27 -1.32 -13.70
C LEU A 143 3.79 -0.79 -15.05
N HIS A 144 4.55 0.11 -15.69
CA HIS A 144 4.27 0.61 -17.03
C HIS A 144 4.23 -0.51 -18.07
N GLN A 145 5.22 -1.40 -18.08
CA GLN A 145 5.24 -2.57 -18.97
C GLN A 145 4.02 -3.47 -18.79
N LYS A 146 3.51 -3.58 -17.56
CA LYS A 146 2.33 -4.38 -17.25
C LYS A 146 1.02 -3.72 -17.67
N ASN A 147 0.90 -2.42 -17.43
CA ASN A 147 -0.30 -1.64 -17.74
C ASN A 147 0.07 -0.16 -18.00
N PRO A 148 0.42 0.22 -19.23
CA PRO A 148 0.82 1.59 -19.55
C PRO A 148 -0.31 2.62 -19.41
N ILE A 149 -1.57 2.18 -19.39
CA ILE A 149 -2.72 3.07 -19.19
C ILE A 149 -2.84 3.48 -17.73
N ALA A 150 -2.70 2.54 -16.80
CA ALA A 150 -2.76 2.82 -15.36
C ALA A 150 -1.46 3.48 -14.85
N PHE A 151 -0.32 3.17 -15.48
CA PHE A 151 1.01 3.65 -15.09
C PHE A 151 1.70 4.39 -16.26
N PRO A 152 1.18 5.54 -16.70
CA PRO A 152 1.77 6.29 -17.81
C PRO A 152 3.12 6.90 -17.42
N TYR A 153 3.93 7.21 -18.44
CA TYR A 153 5.02 8.17 -18.36
C TYR A 153 4.55 9.56 -18.80
N GLY A 154 5.39 10.57 -18.56
CA GLY A 154 5.12 11.97 -18.89
C GLY A 154 4.31 12.67 -17.81
N ALA A 155 3.74 13.84 -18.15
CA ALA A 155 3.01 14.71 -17.24
C ALA A 155 1.61 14.15 -16.85
N HIS A 156 1.55 12.89 -16.45
CA HIS A 156 0.34 12.18 -16.04
C HIS A 156 0.52 11.57 -14.66
N GLY A 157 -0.33 11.96 -13.71
CA GLY A 157 -0.36 11.37 -12.37
C GLY A 157 -0.89 9.94 -12.40
N VAL A 158 -0.35 9.11 -11.50
CA VAL A 158 -0.83 7.74 -11.26
C VAL A 158 -1.80 7.75 -10.09
N ASP A 159 -2.95 7.09 -10.25
CA ASP A 159 -3.89 6.90 -9.14
C ASP A 159 -3.27 6.02 -8.07
N ILE A 160 -3.30 6.49 -6.83
CA ILE A 160 -2.73 5.73 -5.70
C ILE A 160 -3.45 4.40 -5.49
N SER A 161 -4.74 4.32 -5.79
CA SER A 161 -5.52 3.08 -5.66
C SER A 161 -5.02 2.00 -6.61
N ASP A 162 -4.68 2.38 -7.86
CA ASP A 162 -4.07 1.47 -8.83
C ASP A 162 -2.68 1.03 -8.37
N LEU A 163 -1.86 1.96 -7.86
CA LEU A 163 -0.54 1.62 -7.34
C LEU A 163 -0.62 0.64 -6.16
N LEU A 164 -1.49 0.90 -5.19
CA LEU A 164 -1.71 0.01 -4.04
C LEU A 164 -2.24 -1.36 -4.48
N LEU A 165 -3.16 -1.40 -5.45
CA LEU A 165 -3.71 -2.63 -6.00
C LEU A 165 -2.60 -3.53 -6.56
N TYR A 166 -1.75 -3.01 -7.46
CA TYR A 166 -0.68 -3.79 -8.09
C TYR A 166 0.40 -4.18 -7.09
N MET A 167 0.73 -3.30 -6.13
CA MET A 167 1.76 -3.58 -5.13
C MET A 167 1.35 -4.66 -4.13
N PHE A 168 0.04 -4.80 -3.76
CA PHE A 168 -0.35 -5.54 -2.55
C PHE A 168 -1.43 -6.60 -2.74
N THR A 169 -1.90 -6.90 -3.97
CA THR A 169 -2.97 -7.90 -4.20
C THR A 169 -2.52 -9.15 -4.96
N GLU A 170 -1.26 -9.27 -5.33
CA GLU A 170 -0.77 -10.42 -6.10
C GLU A 170 -0.85 -11.73 -5.29
N LYS A 171 -0.51 -11.67 -4.00
CA LYS A 171 -0.48 -12.83 -3.10
C LYS A 171 -1.58 -12.80 -2.06
N SER A 172 -2.10 -13.98 -1.71
CA SER A 172 -3.01 -14.13 -0.58
C SER A 172 -2.25 -14.18 0.74
N ILE A 173 -2.75 -13.46 1.74
CA ILE A 173 -2.23 -13.43 3.11
C ILE A 173 -3.16 -14.11 4.12
N GLY A 174 -4.15 -14.84 3.64
CA GLY A 174 -5.13 -15.52 4.47
C GLY A 174 -6.24 -16.13 3.65
N LYS A 175 -7.34 -16.46 4.31
CA LYS A 175 -8.51 -17.08 3.70
C LYS A 175 -9.81 -16.40 4.16
N ILE A 176 -10.82 -16.44 3.34
CA ILE A 176 -12.19 -16.01 3.65
C ILE A 176 -13.02 -17.27 3.87
N ILE A 177 -13.60 -17.42 5.04
CA ILE A 177 -14.38 -18.61 5.42
C ILE A 177 -15.84 -18.22 5.54
N PHE A 178 -16.73 -19.05 5.01
CA PHE A 178 -18.17 -18.97 5.18
C PHE A 178 -18.62 -20.16 6.03
N ASN A 179 -19.20 -19.86 7.19
CA ASN A 179 -19.74 -20.85 8.12
C ASN A 179 -21.27 -20.69 8.20
N CYS A 180 -22.02 -21.76 7.96
CA CYS A 180 -23.45 -21.79 8.16
C CYS A 180 -23.79 -22.50 9.46
N GLU A 181 -24.35 -21.78 10.42
CA GLU A 181 -24.76 -22.33 11.71
C GLU A 181 -25.94 -23.31 11.58
N ASN A 182 -26.78 -23.14 10.55
CA ASN A 182 -27.98 -23.98 10.37
C ASN A 182 -27.65 -25.42 9.89
N CYS A 183 -26.74 -25.57 8.94
CA CYS A 183 -26.39 -26.90 8.39
C CYS A 183 -24.98 -27.35 8.72
N GLY A 184 -24.23 -26.59 9.52
CA GLY A 184 -22.85 -26.90 9.92
C GLY A 184 -21.81 -26.83 8.79
N VAL A 185 -22.21 -26.44 7.57
CA VAL A 185 -21.28 -26.39 6.43
C VAL A 185 -20.29 -25.23 6.60
N SER A 186 -18.98 -25.56 6.52
CA SER A 186 -17.90 -24.60 6.42
C SER A 186 -17.22 -24.69 5.05
N LYS A 187 -17.07 -23.58 4.35
CA LYS A 187 -16.37 -23.53 3.05
C LYS A 187 -15.44 -22.31 2.94
N THR A 188 -14.27 -22.52 2.34
CA THR A 188 -13.34 -21.44 2.03
C THR A 188 -13.72 -20.81 0.70
N SER A 189 -13.71 -19.47 0.65
CA SER A 189 -13.90 -18.71 -0.58
C SER A 189 -12.72 -18.89 -1.52
N THR A 190 -12.97 -18.84 -2.81
CA THR A 190 -11.94 -18.74 -3.85
C THR A 190 -11.32 -17.33 -3.94
N SER A 191 -12.00 -16.33 -3.39
CA SER A 191 -11.49 -14.94 -3.35
C SER A 191 -10.27 -14.83 -2.45
N LYS A 192 -9.25 -14.11 -2.91
CA LYS A 192 -8.02 -13.87 -2.14
C LYS A 192 -8.26 -12.87 -1.02
N LEU A 193 -7.75 -13.16 0.17
CA LEU A 193 -7.53 -12.17 1.23
C LEU A 193 -6.12 -11.61 1.05
N THR A 194 -5.98 -10.33 0.74
CA THR A 194 -4.71 -9.69 0.36
C THR A 194 -4.29 -8.61 1.36
N SER A 195 -3.05 -8.12 1.22
CA SER A 195 -2.54 -7.03 2.07
C SER A 195 -3.20 -5.68 1.78
N LEU A 196 -4.13 -5.59 0.84
CA LEU A 196 -4.91 -4.39 0.56
C LEU A 196 -6.37 -4.58 0.98
N PHE A 197 -6.87 -3.69 1.84
CA PHE A 197 -8.28 -3.56 2.19
C PHE A 197 -8.81 -2.20 1.74
N SER A 198 -9.86 -2.16 0.92
CA SER A 198 -10.39 -0.91 0.37
C SER A 198 -11.70 -0.52 1.06
N ILE A 199 -11.75 0.71 1.59
CA ILE A 199 -12.94 1.33 2.16
C ILE A 199 -13.49 2.30 1.11
N THR A 200 -14.60 1.92 0.47
CA THR A 200 -15.19 2.69 -0.63
C THR A 200 -16.29 3.65 -0.19
N LEU A 201 -16.92 3.38 0.95
CA LEU A 201 -17.98 4.20 1.54
C LEU A 201 -17.78 4.27 3.05
N GLN A 202 -18.05 5.44 3.62
CA GLN A 202 -18.08 5.61 5.07
C GLN A 202 -19.35 4.98 5.64
N ARG A 203 -19.24 3.72 6.09
CA ARG A 203 -20.31 3.01 6.80
C ARG A 203 -20.10 2.97 8.30
N PHE A 204 -18.86 3.12 8.74
CA PHE A 204 -18.44 3.07 10.13
C PHE A 204 -17.50 4.25 10.43
N PRO A 205 -17.41 4.70 11.68
CA PRO A 205 -16.60 5.85 12.09
C PRO A 205 -15.09 5.64 11.88
N THR A 206 -14.56 4.44 12.12
CA THR A 206 -13.11 4.16 12.14
C THR A 206 -12.71 3.06 11.17
N ILE A 207 -11.42 3.00 10.83
CA ILE A 207 -10.84 1.90 10.04
C ILE A 207 -11.06 0.56 10.75
N GLN A 208 -10.86 0.49 12.08
CA GLN A 208 -11.03 -0.75 12.84
C GLN A 208 -12.47 -1.28 12.72
N GLU A 209 -13.47 -0.43 12.90
CA GLU A 209 -14.87 -0.84 12.78
C GLU A 209 -15.23 -1.32 11.36
N HIS A 210 -14.60 -0.77 10.30
CA HIS A 210 -14.74 -1.28 8.95
C HIS A 210 -14.14 -2.70 8.80
N LEU A 211 -13.00 -2.97 9.42
CA LEU A 211 -12.39 -4.30 9.45
C LEU A 211 -13.24 -5.30 10.24
N ASP A 212 -13.76 -4.90 11.40
CA ASP A 212 -14.63 -5.74 12.24
C ASP A 212 -15.94 -6.07 11.52
N ALA A 213 -16.53 -5.08 10.85
CA ALA A 213 -17.73 -5.27 10.03
C ALA A 213 -17.50 -6.11 8.77
N SER A 214 -16.24 -6.48 8.45
CA SER A 214 -15.96 -7.45 7.39
C SER A 214 -16.48 -8.85 7.73
N ILE A 215 -16.68 -9.16 9.01
CA ILE A 215 -17.42 -10.33 9.49
C ILE A 215 -18.93 -10.01 9.37
N LYS A 216 -19.62 -10.71 8.47
CA LYS A 216 -21.05 -10.48 8.24
C LYS A 216 -21.79 -11.72 7.82
N LYS A 217 -23.08 -11.76 8.13
CA LYS A 217 -24.00 -12.78 7.60
C LYS A 217 -24.31 -12.50 6.13
N THR A 218 -24.31 -13.55 5.32
CA THR A 218 -24.58 -13.48 3.89
C THR A 218 -25.40 -14.71 3.46
N ASN A 219 -26.23 -14.58 2.43
CA ASN A 219 -27.05 -15.69 1.88
C ASN A 219 -26.23 -16.63 0.99
N ASN A 220 -25.10 -17.14 1.46
CA ASN A 220 -24.18 -17.93 0.65
C ASN A 220 -24.24 -19.45 0.92
N CYS A 221 -25.13 -19.92 1.79
CA CYS A 221 -25.29 -21.35 2.04
C CYS A 221 -26.24 -22.01 1.05
N THR A 222 -25.88 -23.20 0.60
CA THR A 222 -26.74 -24.03 -0.29
C THR A 222 -28.04 -24.48 0.37
N CYS A 223 -28.12 -24.47 1.71
CA CYS A 223 -29.35 -24.76 2.46
C CYS A 223 -30.37 -23.59 2.49
N GLY A 224 -30.06 -22.47 1.81
CA GLY A 224 -30.93 -21.28 1.76
C GLY A 224 -30.79 -20.35 2.99
N HIS A 225 -29.99 -20.70 4.00
CA HIS A 225 -29.77 -19.89 5.19
C HIS A 225 -28.54 -18.99 5.07
N ASN A 226 -28.47 -17.99 5.94
CA ASN A 226 -27.31 -17.10 6.01
C ASN A 226 -26.07 -17.85 6.51
N ALA A 227 -24.94 -17.59 5.86
CA ALA A 227 -23.62 -17.97 6.35
C ALA A 227 -22.90 -16.74 6.94
N THR A 228 -22.07 -16.95 7.93
CA THR A 228 -21.18 -15.91 8.49
C THR A 228 -19.88 -15.92 7.70
N ARG A 229 -19.54 -14.78 7.11
CA ARG A 229 -18.25 -14.57 6.44
C ARG A 229 -17.23 -14.07 7.46
N THR A 230 -16.09 -14.77 7.55
CA THR A 230 -14.99 -14.43 8.44
C THR A 230 -13.68 -14.33 7.66
N TYR A 231 -12.91 -13.29 7.91
CA TYR A 231 -11.54 -13.14 7.43
C TYR A 231 -10.58 -13.78 8.43
N LYS A 232 -9.77 -14.72 7.96
CA LYS A 232 -8.72 -15.37 8.74
C LYS A 232 -7.38 -15.11 8.09
N TYR A 233 -6.60 -14.26 8.75
CA TYR A 233 -5.24 -13.93 8.30
C TYR A 233 -4.28 -15.07 8.69
N ASN A 234 -3.21 -15.22 7.91
CA ASN A 234 -2.14 -16.15 8.28
C ASN A 234 -1.49 -15.68 9.59
N SER A 235 -0.99 -16.63 10.40
CA SER A 235 -0.36 -16.35 11.70
C SER A 235 0.85 -15.40 11.65
N SER A 236 1.39 -15.18 10.46
CA SER A 236 2.55 -14.29 10.22
C SER A 236 2.16 -12.97 9.56
N ILE A 237 0.93 -12.48 9.78
CA ILE A 237 0.53 -11.16 9.26
C ILE A 237 1.27 -10.05 10.00
N ASP A 238 2.04 -9.25 9.27
CA ASP A 238 2.85 -8.16 9.82
C ASP A 238 2.60 -6.85 9.09
N PHE A 239 1.71 -6.85 8.08
CA PHE A 239 1.54 -5.72 7.17
C PHE A 239 0.13 -5.69 6.59
N GLN A 240 -0.50 -4.52 6.62
CA GLN A 240 -1.81 -4.26 6.02
C GLN A 240 -1.85 -2.84 5.46
N VAL A 241 -2.42 -2.69 4.27
CA VAL A 241 -2.69 -1.40 3.64
C VAL A 241 -4.20 -1.18 3.58
N ILE A 242 -4.61 0.04 3.90
CA ILE A 242 -5.99 0.49 3.74
C ILE A 242 -6.02 1.55 2.65
N SER A 243 -6.79 1.31 1.60
CA SER A 243 -7.10 2.31 0.58
C SER A 243 -8.41 3.01 0.93
N LEU A 244 -8.41 4.34 0.88
CA LEU A 244 -9.55 5.20 1.16
C LEU A 244 -9.97 5.92 -0.11
N THR A 245 -11.22 5.72 -0.54
CA THR A 245 -11.77 6.41 -1.73
C THR A 245 -12.47 7.72 -1.32
N PRO A 246 -12.86 8.57 -2.27
CA PRO A 246 -13.63 9.80 -1.97
C PRO A 246 -14.89 9.56 -1.13
N GLY A 247 -15.55 8.42 -1.25
CA GLY A 247 -16.74 8.07 -0.46
C GLY A 247 -16.46 7.73 1.01
N SER A 248 -15.18 7.56 1.39
CA SER A 248 -14.76 7.21 2.75
C SER A 248 -14.05 8.33 3.49
N GLN A 249 -14.14 9.56 3.03
CA GLN A 249 -13.41 10.71 3.58
C GLN A 249 -13.71 11.03 5.06
N GLY A 250 -14.86 10.60 5.59
CA GLY A 250 -15.23 10.77 7.01
C GLY A 250 -14.63 9.72 7.95
N VAL A 251 -13.99 8.67 7.44
CA VAL A 251 -13.43 7.59 8.26
C VAL A 251 -12.23 8.09 9.07
N LYS A 252 -12.25 7.90 10.39
CA LYS A 252 -11.14 8.23 11.28
C LYS A 252 -10.00 7.22 11.11
N ILE A 253 -8.77 7.71 11.20
CA ILE A 253 -7.56 6.91 10.99
C ILE A 253 -7.10 6.34 12.34
N SER A 254 -7.32 5.06 12.55
CA SER A 254 -6.90 4.36 13.78
C SER A 254 -5.38 4.34 13.90
N LYS A 255 -4.84 4.59 15.11
CA LYS A 255 -3.38 4.54 15.37
C LYS A 255 -2.80 3.12 15.29
N SER A 256 -3.65 2.12 15.44
CA SER A 256 -3.37 0.70 15.23
C SER A 256 -4.61 -0.01 14.77
N ILE A 257 -4.43 -1.18 14.15
CA ILE A 257 -5.52 -2.10 13.81
C ILE A 257 -5.25 -3.48 14.40
N THR A 258 -6.32 -4.19 14.74
CA THR A 258 -6.29 -5.55 15.23
C THR A 258 -6.83 -6.49 14.16
N LEU A 259 -6.07 -7.50 13.78
CA LEU A 259 -6.43 -8.51 12.79
C LEU A 259 -6.51 -9.88 13.43
N CYS A 260 -7.57 -10.64 13.14
CA CYS A 260 -7.76 -12.01 13.63
C CYS A 260 -7.00 -13.01 12.74
N THR A 261 -6.09 -13.78 13.35
CA THR A 261 -5.44 -14.93 12.69
C THR A 261 -6.19 -16.22 13.00
N ASP A 262 -5.67 -17.36 12.58
CA ASP A 262 -6.26 -18.66 12.93
C ASP A 262 -6.12 -18.99 14.43
N THR A 263 -5.11 -18.47 15.12
CA THR A 263 -4.76 -18.83 16.50
C THR A 263 -4.85 -17.66 17.48
N ASP A 264 -4.74 -16.40 16.99
CA ASP A 264 -4.56 -15.24 17.87
C ASP A 264 -5.00 -13.95 17.18
N GLN A 265 -4.80 -12.82 17.85
CA GLN A 265 -4.95 -11.48 17.32
C GLN A 265 -3.60 -10.79 17.18
N VAL A 266 -3.39 -10.10 16.07
CA VAL A 266 -2.18 -9.31 15.82
C VAL A 266 -2.56 -7.83 15.76
N VAL A 267 -1.87 -7.01 16.55
CA VAL A 267 -2.02 -5.57 16.54
C VAL A 267 -0.93 -4.96 15.66
N LEU A 268 -1.33 -4.26 14.61
CA LEU A 268 -0.43 -3.57 13.72
C LEU A 268 -0.52 -2.05 13.96
N PRO A 269 0.57 -1.39 14.39
CA PRO A 269 0.61 0.07 14.50
C PRO A 269 0.62 0.73 13.13
N ILE A 270 0.17 1.98 13.05
CA ILE A 270 0.30 2.82 11.87
C ILE A 270 1.79 3.12 11.61
N ARG A 271 2.21 2.97 10.37
CA ARG A 271 3.59 3.27 9.93
C ARG A 271 3.63 4.33 8.83
N GLY A 272 2.50 4.63 8.20
CA GLY A 272 2.43 5.70 7.21
C GLY A 272 1.03 6.05 6.79
N ALA A 273 0.87 7.29 6.31
CA ALA A 273 -0.36 7.79 5.71
C ALA A 273 -0.03 8.60 4.45
N ILE A 274 -0.81 8.38 3.39
CA ILE A 274 -0.67 9.05 2.09
C ILE A 274 -1.84 10.01 1.93
N TYR A 275 -1.54 11.24 1.52
CA TYR A 275 -2.51 12.31 1.36
C TYR A 275 -2.54 12.80 -0.07
N TYR A 276 -3.73 13.17 -0.56
CA TYR A 276 -3.94 13.73 -1.89
C TYR A 276 -4.75 15.02 -1.83
N GLY A 277 -4.35 16.00 -2.59
CA GLY A 277 -5.07 17.26 -2.79
C GLY A 277 -4.29 18.18 -3.72
N ASN A 278 -5.00 19.04 -4.46
CA ASN A 278 -4.41 19.95 -5.43
C ASN A 278 -3.53 19.26 -6.49
N GLY A 279 -3.95 18.05 -6.93
CA GLY A 279 -3.22 17.30 -7.96
C GLY A 279 -1.91 16.65 -7.49
N HIS A 280 -1.61 16.62 -6.17
CA HIS A 280 -0.32 16.19 -5.65
C HIS A 280 -0.45 15.28 -4.41
N PHE A 281 0.40 14.23 -4.35
CA PHE A 281 0.51 13.30 -3.22
C PHE A 281 1.66 13.69 -2.30
N VAL A 282 1.43 13.54 -1.00
CA VAL A 282 2.42 13.68 0.07
C VAL A 282 2.23 12.58 1.11
N SER A 283 3.18 12.39 2.02
CA SER A 283 3.06 11.35 3.03
C SER A 283 3.48 11.79 4.43
N ARG A 284 2.94 11.10 5.44
CA ARG A 284 3.50 11.02 6.78
C ARG A 284 4.10 9.64 6.98
N ILE A 285 5.27 9.60 7.58
CA ILE A 285 5.99 8.40 7.97
C ILE A 285 5.99 8.34 9.49
N ILE A 286 5.69 7.20 10.06
CA ILE A 286 5.68 6.98 11.52
C ILE A 286 6.76 5.96 11.86
N SER A 287 7.79 6.40 12.59
CA SER A 287 8.87 5.52 13.04
C SER A 287 8.38 4.51 14.08
N PRO A 288 9.10 3.41 14.34
CA PRO A 288 8.79 2.48 15.42
C PRO A 288 8.76 3.13 16.81
N THR A 289 9.46 4.26 16.98
CA THR A 289 9.49 5.04 18.23
C THR A 289 8.32 6.01 18.36
N GLY A 290 7.42 6.06 17.34
CA GLY A 290 6.24 6.93 17.33
C GLY A 290 6.53 8.36 16.87
N LYS A 291 7.70 8.68 16.35
CA LYS A 291 7.96 9.99 15.73
C LYS A 291 7.24 10.08 14.40
N VAL A 292 6.59 11.22 14.15
CA VAL A 292 5.86 11.52 12.91
C VAL A 292 6.70 12.45 12.04
N TRP A 293 6.87 12.05 10.79
CA TRP A 293 7.64 12.78 9.79
C TRP A 293 6.78 13.10 8.59
N TYR A 294 6.92 14.29 8.04
CA TYR A 294 6.27 14.72 6.80
C TYR A 294 7.25 14.64 5.64
N HIS A 295 6.76 14.16 4.50
CA HIS A 295 7.50 14.13 3.24
C HIS A 295 6.65 14.66 2.10
N ASP A 296 7.25 15.56 1.32
CA ASP A 296 6.77 16.07 0.03
C ASP A 296 7.94 16.09 -0.96
N GLY A 297 7.89 15.28 -1.99
CA GLY A 297 8.97 15.16 -2.96
C GLY A 297 9.32 16.48 -3.67
N ILE A 298 8.37 17.43 -3.77
CA ILE A 298 8.56 18.75 -4.35
C ILE A 298 9.21 19.70 -3.33
N GLU A 299 8.58 19.86 -2.16
CA GLU A 299 8.97 20.87 -1.18
C GLU A 299 10.15 20.42 -0.32
N THR A 300 10.07 19.21 0.23
CA THR A 300 11.08 18.72 1.18
C THR A 300 12.17 17.89 0.51
N LYS A 301 11.98 17.48 -0.72
CA LYS A 301 12.92 16.66 -1.50
C LYS A 301 13.31 15.39 -0.73
N GLN A 302 14.59 15.17 -0.46
CA GLN A 302 15.07 14.01 0.31
C GLN A 302 14.92 14.19 1.83
N GLN A 303 14.63 15.38 2.32
CA GLN A 303 14.44 15.61 3.74
C GLN A 303 13.01 15.28 4.16
N CYS A 304 12.88 14.59 5.29
CA CYS A 304 11.61 14.45 5.97
C CYS A 304 11.58 15.39 7.17
N ILE A 305 10.48 16.12 7.34
CA ILE A 305 10.34 17.14 8.40
C ILE A 305 9.65 16.49 9.60
N HIS A 306 10.28 16.58 10.79
CA HIS A 306 9.67 16.09 12.02
C HIS A 306 8.46 16.94 12.41
N GLU A 307 7.30 16.32 12.60
CA GLU A 307 6.02 16.98 12.94
C GLU A 307 5.54 16.71 14.37
N GLY A 308 6.30 15.98 15.20
CA GLY A 308 5.92 15.60 16.56
C GLY A 308 5.85 14.10 16.77
N ASN A 309 5.09 13.67 17.77
CA ASN A 309 4.96 12.26 18.14
C ASN A 309 3.53 11.76 17.93
N LEU A 310 3.38 10.48 17.63
CA LEU A 310 2.09 9.83 17.37
C LEU A 310 1.08 10.01 18.51
N VAL A 311 1.56 10.11 19.76
CA VAL A 311 0.70 10.31 20.93
C VAL A 311 -0.03 11.64 20.90
N ASP A 312 0.56 12.66 20.27
CA ASP A 312 0.03 14.02 20.17
C ASP A 312 -1.07 14.15 19.10
N TYR A 313 -1.23 13.16 18.25
CA TYR A 313 -2.23 13.14 17.16
C TYR A 313 -3.52 12.45 17.63
N THR A 314 -4.65 13.00 17.22
CA THR A 314 -5.95 12.30 17.27
C THR A 314 -6.18 11.53 15.97
N GLU A 315 -7.15 10.61 15.95
CA GLU A 315 -7.54 9.89 14.73
C GLU A 315 -8.05 10.83 13.63
N ASP A 316 -8.65 11.96 14.03
CA ASP A 316 -9.11 13.01 13.10
C ASP A 316 -7.93 13.81 12.53
N ASN A 317 -6.85 14.05 13.29
CA ASN A 317 -5.67 14.77 12.79
C ASN A 317 -4.95 14.01 11.66
N PHE A 318 -5.05 12.67 11.64
CA PHE A 318 -4.50 11.87 10.55
C PHE A 318 -5.33 11.88 9.27
N ARG A 319 -6.57 12.37 9.32
CA ARG A 319 -7.42 12.48 8.12
C ARG A 319 -6.92 13.53 7.14
N PHE A 320 -6.24 14.54 7.62
CA PHE A 320 -5.85 15.70 6.82
C PHE A 320 -4.37 16.04 6.99
N LYS A 321 -3.79 16.58 5.92
CA LYS A 321 -2.53 17.33 5.93
C LYS A 321 -2.74 18.63 5.16
N GLY A 322 -2.98 19.72 5.91
CA GLY A 322 -3.49 20.96 5.31
C GLY A 322 -4.82 20.70 4.58
N VAL A 323 -4.87 21.05 3.30
CA VAL A 323 -6.03 20.83 2.43
C VAL A 323 -6.07 19.43 1.79
N LYS A 324 -5.06 18.60 2.02
CA LYS A 324 -4.96 17.25 1.45
C LYS A 324 -5.67 16.23 2.35
N ILE A 325 -6.36 15.27 1.74
CA ILE A 325 -7.14 14.23 2.42
C ILE A 325 -6.37 12.92 2.39
N CYS A 326 -6.43 12.15 3.47
CA CYS A 326 -5.84 10.81 3.52
C CYS A 326 -6.55 9.86 2.55
N VAL A 327 -5.77 9.23 1.68
CA VAL A 327 -6.21 8.28 0.64
C VAL A 327 -5.61 6.89 0.78
N GLY A 328 -4.63 6.73 1.67
CA GLY A 328 -4.00 5.45 1.95
C GLY A 328 -3.33 5.42 3.32
N VAL A 329 -3.43 4.30 4.02
CA VAL A 329 -2.82 4.09 5.35
C VAL A 329 -2.08 2.76 5.36
N ILE A 330 -0.88 2.75 5.90
CA ILE A 330 -0.03 1.57 6.01
C ILE A 330 0.14 1.22 7.49
N TYR A 331 -0.18 -0.02 7.84
CA TYR A 331 0.02 -0.61 9.16
C TYR A 331 1.06 -1.71 9.06
N ALA A 332 2.05 -1.73 9.98
CA ALA A 332 3.11 -2.73 9.98
C ALA A 332 3.77 -2.85 11.36
N LEU A 333 4.32 -4.03 11.68
CA LEU A 333 5.12 -4.28 12.89
C LEU A 333 6.46 -3.53 12.88
#